data_967dca5b9fd46439bfac0b550aea786d
#
_entry.id   967dca5b9fd46439bfac0b550aea786d
#
_cell.length_a   1.000
_cell.length_b   1.000
_cell.length_c   1.000
_cell.angle_alpha   90.00
_cell.angle_beta   90.00
_cell.angle_gamma   90.00
#
_symmetry.space_group_name_H-M   'P 1'
#
loop_
_entity.id
_entity.type
_entity.pdbx_description
1 polymer ?
#
loop_
_entity_poly.entity_id
_entity_poly.type
_entity_poly.pdbx_seq_one_letter_code
_entity_poly.pdbx_strand_id
1 'polypeptide(L)'
;MTAAAANDDWRRYRPATADFDGRVIMVTGATSGIGRAVASALVQNGATVILHGRSEKALEALYQELKPLGPEPSVAQLDLERAQGPQYQQLTNEIESRYGRLDGLLHNAAILGDKSPIEHYDIGLWQRVLLVDLTAPFILTRCLLPLLRSSADASLVFTSSGVGVRGRAFWGAYAVAKAGLENLAQTLTDELENTPIRVNVVNPGGTRTKMRTRAYPAESPASLPTPESVAPPFLYLLGGASRGVRGRRFDVREPTTPA
;
A
#
# COMPACT_ATOMS: atom_id res chain seq x y z
N MET A 1 25.43 7.61 21.28
CA MET A 1 25.44 6.79 20.05
C MET A 1 24.74 7.60 18.97
N THR A 2 25.51 8.09 18.01
CA THR A 2 25.07 8.98 16.93
C THR A 2 24.06 8.25 16.03
N ALA A 3 22.86 8.80 15.92
CA ALA A 3 21.91 8.36 14.90
C ALA A 3 22.59 8.52 13.52
N ALA A 4 22.86 7.41 12.86
CA ALA A 4 23.35 7.43 11.50
C ALA A 4 22.39 8.27 10.66
N ALA A 5 22.91 9.28 9.97
CA ALA A 5 22.18 10.09 9.03
C ALA A 5 21.48 9.11 8.06
N ALA A 6 20.17 9.02 8.14
CA ALA A 6 19.38 8.22 7.22
C ALA A 6 19.62 8.84 5.84
N ASN A 7 20.35 8.10 5.03
CA ASN A 7 20.64 8.50 3.65
C ASN A 7 19.30 8.75 2.96
N ASP A 8 19.03 9.96 2.50
CA ASP A 8 17.77 10.41 1.87
C ASP A 8 17.55 9.78 0.48
N ASP A 9 18.35 8.75 0.17
CA ASP A 9 18.38 8.07 -1.13
C ASP A 9 17.14 7.18 -1.37
N TRP A 10 16.32 6.91 -0.33
CA TRP A 10 15.10 6.11 -0.47
C TRP A 10 14.07 6.74 -1.45
N ARG A 11 14.08 8.06 -1.66
CA ARG A 11 13.21 8.74 -2.64
C ARG A 11 13.60 8.43 -4.08
N ARG A 12 14.85 8.04 -4.31
CA ARG A 12 15.42 7.71 -5.61
C ARG A 12 15.94 6.29 -5.67
N TYR A 13 15.51 5.47 -4.71
CA TYR A 13 15.97 4.09 -4.60
C TYR A 13 15.75 3.33 -5.92
N ARG A 14 16.79 2.67 -6.36
CA ARG A 14 16.75 1.74 -7.49
C ARG A 14 17.19 0.39 -6.97
N PRO A 15 16.32 -0.64 -7.07
CA PRO A 15 16.68 -1.97 -6.65
C PRO A 15 17.91 -2.48 -7.42
N ALA A 16 18.80 -3.19 -6.74
CA ALA A 16 19.72 -4.08 -7.42
C ALA A 16 18.95 -5.31 -7.93
N THR A 17 19.44 -5.94 -8.98
CA THR A 17 18.73 -7.03 -9.69
C THR A 17 18.30 -8.18 -8.77
N ALA A 18 18.97 -8.39 -7.63
CA ALA A 18 18.68 -9.49 -6.70
C ALA A 18 17.87 -9.07 -5.45
N ASP A 19 17.49 -7.79 -5.31
CA ASP A 19 16.86 -7.30 -4.08
C ASP A 19 15.49 -7.93 -3.80
N PHE A 20 14.85 -8.44 -4.83
CA PHE A 20 13.52 -9.04 -4.76
C PHE A 20 13.48 -10.51 -5.15
N ASP A 21 14.62 -11.13 -5.52
CA ASP A 21 14.65 -12.52 -5.92
C ASP A 21 14.08 -13.43 -4.82
N GLY A 22 13.11 -14.24 -5.22
CA GLY A 22 12.43 -15.19 -4.34
C GLY A 22 11.48 -14.56 -3.29
N ARG A 23 11.29 -13.23 -3.27
CA ARG A 23 10.32 -12.59 -2.39
C ARG A 23 8.90 -12.71 -2.95
N VAL A 24 7.96 -13.05 -2.09
CA VAL A 24 6.53 -13.09 -2.38
C VAL A 24 5.88 -11.85 -1.77
N ILE A 25 5.33 -10.98 -2.61
CA ILE A 25 4.80 -9.67 -2.17
C ILE A 25 3.38 -9.48 -2.69
N MET A 26 2.46 -9.20 -1.77
CA MET A 26 1.08 -8.85 -2.13
C MET A 26 0.90 -7.34 -2.22
N VAL A 27 0.29 -6.88 -3.31
CA VAL A 27 -0.02 -5.46 -3.55
C VAL A 27 -1.53 -5.28 -3.66
N THR A 28 -2.16 -4.58 -2.71
CA THR A 28 -3.59 -4.27 -2.79
C THR A 28 -3.85 -3.07 -3.70
N GLY A 29 -4.94 -3.12 -4.49
CA GLY A 29 -5.22 -2.09 -5.49
C GLY A 29 -4.18 -2.05 -6.62
N ALA A 30 -3.66 -3.22 -7.02
CA ALA A 30 -2.60 -3.38 -8.00
C ALA A 30 -3.00 -2.94 -9.43
N THR A 31 -4.29 -2.79 -9.74
CA THR A 31 -4.75 -2.60 -11.12
C THR A 31 -4.66 -1.16 -11.63
N SER A 32 -4.28 -0.18 -10.79
CA SER A 32 -4.20 1.22 -11.20
C SER A 32 -3.27 2.06 -10.33
N GLY A 33 -2.86 3.21 -10.86
CA GLY A 33 -2.11 4.23 -10.13
C GLY A 33 -0.84 3.70 -9.47
N ILE A 34 -0.59 4.08 -8.23
CA ILE A 34 0.61 3.74 -7.49
C ILE A 34 0.75 2.22 -7.31
N GLY A 35 -0.34 1.52 -6.97
CA GLY A 35 -0.31 0.07 -6.79
C GLY A 35 0.15 -0.66 -8.05
N ARG A 36 -0.32 -0.23 -9.25
CA ARG A 36 0.13 -0.80 -10.52
C ARG A 36 1.61 -0.51 -10.78
N ALA A 37 2.04 0.73 -10.58
CA ALA A 37 3.45 1.09 -10.78
C ALA A 37 4.40 0.29 -9.87
N VAL A 38 4.02 0.13 -8.59
CA VAL A 38 4.80 -0.67 -7.63
C VAL A 38 4.79 -2.15 -8.02
N ALA A 39 3.62 -2.73 -8.36
CA ALA A 39 3.52 -4.13 -8.76
C ALA A 39 4.37 -4.42 -10.00
N SER A 40 4.31 -3.55 -11.03
CA SER A 40 5.12 -3.69 -12.24
C SER A 40 6.62 -3.63 -11.92
N ALA A 41 7.03 -2.66 -11.12
CA ALA A 41 8.43 -2.54 -10.73
C ALA A 41 8.93 -3.73 -9.89
N LEU A 42 8.10 -4.28 -9.00
CA LEU A 42 8.44 -5.47 -8.21
C LEU A 42 8.67 -6.69 -9.10
N VAL A 43 7.78 -6.95 -10.07
CA VAL A 43 7.94 -8.07 -11.03
C VAL A 43 9.21 -7.91 -11.85
N GLN A 44 9.46 -6.70 -12.39
CA GLN A 44 10.66 -6.40 -13.19
C GLN A 44 11.98 -6.57 -12.41
N ASN A 45 11.92 -6.49 -11.07
CA ASN A 45 13.08 -6.66 -10.20
C ASN A 45 13.12 -8.01 -9.48
N GLY A 46 12.38 -9.02 -9.95
CA GLY A 46 12.50 -10.41 -9.53
C GLY A 46 11.53 -10.88 -8.44
N ALA A 47 10.57 -10.03 -7.99
CA ALA A 47 9.56 -10.48 -7.03
C ALA A 47 8.46 -11.32 -7.67
N THR A 48 7.99 -12.33 -6.96
CA THR A 48 6.68 -12.95 -7.22
C THR A 48 5.59 -12.07 -6.60
N VAL A 49 4.77 -11.46 -7.45
CA VAL A 49 3.75 -10.50 -7.00
C VAL A 49 2.36 -11.10 -7.00
N ILE A 50 1.66 -10.97 -5.86
CA ILE A 50 0.24 -11.29 -5.74
C ILE A 50 -0.55 -10.00 -6.04
N LEU A 51 -1.17 -9.96 -7.21
CA LEU A 51 -1.94 -8.82 -7.72
C LEU A 51 -3.34 -8.84 -7.13
N HIS A 52 -3.60 -7.97 -6.14
CA HIS A 52 -4.93 -7.89 -5.54
C HIS A 52 -5.75 -6.73 -6.10
N GLY A 53 -7.03 -7.02 -6.37
CA GLY A 53 -8.01 -6.03 -6.81
C GLY A 53 -9.42 -6.61 -6.87
N ARG A 54 -10.41 -5.77 -7.18
CA ARG A 54 -11.82 -6.19 -7.25
C ARG A 54 -12.30 -6.60 -8.65
N SER A 55 -11.65 -6.08 -9.69
CA SER A 55 -12.04 -6.33 -11.08
C SER A 55 -11.22 -7.44 -11.68
N GLU A 56 -11.83 -8.59 -11.92
CA GLU A 56 -11.22 -9.74 -12.57
C GLU A 56 -10.61 -9.33 -13.93
N LYS A 57 -11.38 -8.66 -14.78
CA LYS A 57 -10.91 -8.19 -16.10
C LYS A 57 -9.64 -7.32 -15.99
N ALA A 58 -9.57 -6.42 -15.00
CA ALA A 58 -8.42 -5.54 -14.85
C ALA A 58 -7.21 -6.28 -14.27
N LEU A 59 -7.43 -7.27 -13.40
CA LEU A 59 -6.40 -8.14 -12.85
C LEU A 59 -5.82 -9.03 -13.95
N GLU A 60 -6.67 -9.66 -14.76
CA GLU A 60 -6.24 -10.49 -15.88
C GLU A 60 -5.42 -9.69 -16.91
N ALA A 61 -5.88 -8.50 -17.27
CA ALA A 61 -5.12 -7.64 -18.17
C ALA A 61 -3.74 -7.28 -17.62
N LEU A 62 -3.64 -6.98 -16.31
CA LEU A 62 -2.37 -6.69 -15.66
C LEU A 62 -1.48 -7.95 -15.55
N TYR A 63 -2.06 -9.09 -15.24
CA TYR A 63 -1.33 -10.36 -15.20
C TYR A 63 -0.68 -10.66 -16.55
N GLN A 64 -1.43 -10.57 -17.64
CA GLN A 64 -0.89 -10.81 -19.01
C GLN A 64 0.20 -9.80 -19.38
N GLU A 65 0.09 -8.55 -18.92
CA GLU A 65 1.11 -7.53 -19.15
C GLU A 65 2.40 -7.83 -18.38
N LEU A 66 2.30 -8.28 -17.12
CA LEU A 66 3.45 -8.47 -16.24
C LEU A 66 4.13 -9.83 -16.40
N LYS A 67 3.40 -10.87 -16.79
CA LYS A 67 3.92 -12.22 -16.94
C LYS A 67 5.24 -12.34 -17.74
N PRO A 68 5.44 -11.61 -18.86
CA PRO A 68 6.70 -11.68 -19.62
C PRO A 68 7.86 -10.85 -19.01
N LEU A 69 7.62 -10.07 -17.94
CA LEU A 69 8.58 -9.11 -17.41
C LEU A 69 9.43 -9.63 -16.25
N GLY A 70 9.08 -10.77 -15.68
CA GLY A 70 9.77 -11.34 -14.52
C GLY A 70 9.10 -12.63 -14.03
N PRO A 71 9.25 -12.99 -12.74
CA PRO A 71 8.55 -14.12 -12.15
C PRO A 71 7.04 -14.01 -12.35
N GLU A 72 6.41 -15.12 -12.71
CA GLU A 72 4.98 -15.16 -13.01
C GLU A 72 4.15 -14.67 -11.80
N PRO A 73 3.38 -13.58 -11.94
CA PRO A 73 2.54 -13.07 -10.87
C PRO A 73 1.34 -14.00 -10.62
N SER A 74 0.65 -13.80 -9.51
CA SER A 74 -0.64 -14.43 -9.26
C SER A 74 -1.73 -13.39 -9.04
N VAL A 75 -2.97 -13.80 -9.23
CA VAL A 75 -4.15 -12.95 -9.08
C VAL A 75 -4.88 -13.31 -7.80
N ALA A 76 -5.23 -12.29 -7.01
CA ALA A 76 -6.03 -12.39 -5.80
C ALA A 76 -7.26 -11.46 -5.93
N GLN A 77 -8.32 -11.97 -6.52
CA GLN A 77 -9.57 -11.22 -6.66
C GLN A 77 -10.31 -11.17 -5.32
N LEU A 78 -10.44 -9.98 -4.75
CA LEU A 78 -11.27 -9.75 -3.56
C LEU A 78 -11.80 -8.32 -3.56
N ASP A 79 -13.12 -8.17 -3.39
CA ASP A 79 -13.73 -6.86 -3.20
C ASP A 79 -13.76 -6.50 -1.72
N LEU A 80 -12.86 -5.61 -1.29
CA LEU A 80 -12.72 -5.19 0.11
C LEU A 80 -13.97 -4.50 0.67
N GLU A 81 -14.87 -4.02 -0.19
CA GLU A 81 -16.14 -3.43 0.23
C GLU A 81 -17.19 -4.50 0.59
N ARG A 82 -17.07 -5.70 0.02
CA ARG A 82 -18.07 -6.76 0.14
C ARG A 82 -17.56 -8.01 0.87
N ALA A 83 -16.25 -8.16 0.94
CA ALA A 83 -15.63 -9.34 1.54
C ALA A 83 -15.94 -9.44 3.03
N GLN A 84 -16.19 -10.66 3.48
CA GLN A 84 -16.40 -11.03 4.88
C GLN A 84 -15.30 -12.00 5.33
N GLY A 85 -15.30 -12.37 6.60
CA GLY A 85 -14.29 -13.25 7.19
C GLY A 85 -13.92 -14.50 6.35
N PRO A 86 -14.90 -15.28 5.85
CA PRO A 86 -14.60 -16.47 5.05
C PRO A 86 -13.78 -16.19 3.79
N GLN A 87 -14.04 -15.10 3.04
CA GLN A 87 -13.27 -14.78 1.84
C GLN A 87 -11.82 -14.36 2.16
N TYR A 88 -11.60 -13.63 3.25
CA TYR A 88 -10.25 -13.33 3.71
C TYR A 88 -9.49 -14.59 4.13
N GLN A 89 -10.17 -15.53 4.81
CA GLN A 89 -9.56 -16.80 5.20
C GLN A 89 -9.24 -17.66 3.97
N GLN A 90 -10.14 -17.74 3.00
CA GLN A 90 -9.89 -18.43 1.74
C GLN A 90 -8.65 -17.89 1.03
N LEU A 91 -8.54 -16.56 0.88
CA LEU A 91 -7.38 -15.91 0.29
C LEU A 91 -6.09 -16.27 1.06
N THR A 92 -6.14 -16.26 2.40
CA THR A 92 -5.01 -16.64 3.23
C THR A 92 -4.57 -18.07 2.95
N ASN A 93 -5.52 -19.03 2.93
CA ASN A 93 -5.26 -20.45 2.66
C ASN A 93 -4.66 -20.68 1.26
N GLU A 94 -5.13 -19.94 0.25
CA GLU A 94 -4.59 -19.99 -1.12
C GLU A 94 -3.12 -19.52 -1.16
N ILE A 95 -2.81 -18.42 -0.48
CA ILE A 95 -1.44 -17.91 -0.38
C ILE A 95 -0.54 -18.88 0.39
N GLU A 96 -1.03 -19.42 1.51
CA GLU A 96 -0.31 -20.41 2.31
C GLU A 96 0.01 -21.66 1.52
N SER A 97 -1.00 -22.23 0.86
CA SER A 97 -0.84 -23.44 0.04
C SER A 97 0.15 -23.27 -1.10
N ARG A 98 0.19 -22.06 -1.71
CA ARG A 98 1.04 -21.83 -2.87
C ARG A 98 2.46 -21.40 -2.53
N TYR A 99 2.63 -20.61 -1.46
CA TYR A 99 3.91 -19.96 -1.15
C TYR A 99 4.46 -20.27 0.24
N GLY A 100 3.62 -20.71 1.19
CA GLY A 100 4.00 -21.00 2.58
C GLY A 100 4.39 -19.78 3.42
N ARG A 101 4.61 -18.62 2.78
CA ARG A 101 5.00 -17.37 3.44
C ARG A 101 4.60 -16.15 2.63
N LEU A 102 4.72 -14.99 3.25
CA LEU A 102 4.59 -13.69 2.60
C LEU A 102 5.73 -12.77 3.04
N ASP A 103 6.53 -12.27 2.10
CA ASP A 103 7.70 -11.43 2.39
C ASP A 103 7.37 -9.92 2.35
N GLY A 104 6.21 -9.57 1.81
CA GLY A 104 5.74 -8.18 1.79
C GLY A 104 4.23 -8.06 1.59
N LEU A 105 3.64 -7.08 2.26
CA LEU A 105 2.24 -6.68 2.07
C LEU A 105 2.15 -5.16 1.93
N LEU A 106 1.69 -4.71 0.77
CA LEU A 106 1.41 -3.30 0.52
C LEU A 106 -0.09 -3.03 0.57
N HIS A 107 -0.53 -2.34 1.61
CA HIS A 107 -1.87 -1.75 1.67
C HIS A 107 -1.90 -0.43 0.88
N ASN A 108 -2.38 -0.51 -0.36
CA ASN A 108 -2.51 0.65 -1.24
C ASN A 108 -3.95 0.85 -1.77
N ALA A 109 -4.78 -0.20 -1.76
CA ALA A 109 -6.19 -0.07 -2.12
C ALA A 109 -6.90 0.98 -1.24
N ALA A 110 -7.65 1.87 -1.88
CA ALA A 110 -8.42 2.89 -1.18
C ALA A 110 -9.54 3.45 -2.08
N ILE A 111 -10.55 4.04 -1.46
CA ILE A 111 -11.56 4.86 -2.12
C ILE A 111 -11.59 6.27 -1.50
N LEU A 112 -11.77 7.29 -2.33
CA LEU A 112 -11.75 8.68 -1.86
C LEU A 112 -13.01 9.05 -1.05
N GLY A 113 -14.15 8.43 -1.36
CA GLY A 113 -15.44 8.98 -0.95
C GLY A 113 -15.75 10.29 -1.68
N ASP A 114 -16.47 11.18 -1.00
CA ASP A 114 -16.80 12.50 -1.51
C ASP A 114 -16.08 13.59 -0.71
N LYS A 115 -15.86 14.73 -1.36
CA LYS A 115 -15.39 15.95 -0.71
C LYS A 115 -16.59 16.80 -0.36
N SER A 116 -17.06 16.65 0.88
CA SER A 116 -18.27 17.31 1.39
C SER A 116 -18.06 17.80 2.82
N PRO A 117 -18.75 18.86 3.27
CA PRO A 117 -18.85 19.21 4.68
C PRO A 117 -19.37 18.01 5.49
N ILE A 118 -18.91 17.88 6.74
CA ILE A 118 -19.31 16.77 7.61
C ILE A 118 -20.84 16.73 7.81
N GLU A 119 -21.50 17.85 7.95
CA GLU A 119 -22.95 17.96 8.15
C GLU A 119 -23.77 17.41 6.97
N HIS A 120 -23.18 17.33 5.76
CA HIS A 120 -23.82 16.85 4.54
C HIS A 120 -23.20 15.54 4.02
N TYR A 121 -22.27 14.96 4.77
CA TYR A 121 -21.60 13.74 4.32
C TYR A 121 -22.56 12.55 4.38
N ASP A 122 -22.68 11.82 3.28
CA ASP A 122 -23.51 10.59 3.23
C ASP A 122 -22.98 9.53 4.19
N ILE A 123 -23.87 9.04 5.09
CA ILE A 123 -23.52 8.09 6.14
C ILE A 123 -23.08 6.73 5.54
N GLY A 124 -23.78 6.26 4.49
CA GLY A 124 -23.44 4.99 3.85
C GLY A 124 -22.07 5.07 3.16
N LEU A 125 -21.78 6.19 2.50
CA LEU A 125 -20.46 6.41 1.90
C LEU A 125 -19.36 6.56 2.95
N TRP A 126 -19.65 7.21 4.09
CA TRP A 126 -18.73 7.26 5.24
C TRP A 126 -18.34 5.85 5.69
N GLN A 127 -19.32 4.99 5.93
CA GLN A 127 -19.11 3.61 6.37
C GLN A 127 -18.31 2.81 5.33
N ARG A 128 -18.60 2.98 4.04
CA ARG A 128 -17.87 2.32 2.96
C ARG A 128 -16.40 2.74 2.91
N VAL A 129 -16.10 4.03 3.07
CA VAL A 129 -14.72 4.53 3.09
C VAL A 129 -13.95 3.94 4.27
N LEU A 130 -14.53 3.97 5.48
CA LEU A 130 -13.91 3.37 6.66
C LEU A 130 -13.72 1.86 6.49
N LEU A 131 -14.68 1.17 5.90
CA LEU A 131 -14.57 -0.26 5.63
C LEU A 131 -13.40 -0.57 4.69
N VAL A 132 -13.31 0.10 3.55
CA VAL A 132 -12.28 -0.20 2.53
C VAL A 132 -10.91 0.30 2.94
N ASP A 133 -10.81 1.51 3.52
CA ASP A 133 -9.54 2.19 3.73
C ASP A 133 -8.92 1.94 5.11
N LEU A 134 -9.67 1.36 6.06
CA LEU A 134 -9.22 1.09 7.43
C LEU A 134 -9.53 -0.33 7.89
N THR A 135 -10.81 -0.73 7.88
CA THR A 135 -11.23 -2.02 8.43
C THR A 135 -10.70 -3.19 7.59
N ALA A 136 -10.79 -3.11 6.27
CA ALA A 136 -10.27 -4.16 5.38
C ALA A 136 -8.74 -4.33 5.48
N PRO A 137 -7.90 -3.28 5.50
CA PRO A 137 -6.48 -3.38 5.84
C PRO A 137 -6.21 -4.08 7.17
N PHE A 138 -6.97 -3.76 8.23
CA PHE A 138 -6.86 -4.45 9.51
C PHE A 138 -7.18 -5.96 9.37
N ILE A 139 -8.32 -6.32 8.76
CA ILE A 139 -8.72 -7.73 8.60
C ILE A 139 -7.68 -8.49 7.79
N LEU A 140 -7.26 -7.94 6.65
CA LEU A 140 -6.29 -8.57 5.76
C LEU A 140 -4.93 -8.74 6.47
N THR A 141 -4.45 -7.72 7.19
CA THR A 141 -3.24 -7.83 8.01
C THR A 141 -3.37 -8.95 9.02
N ARG A 142 -4.45 -8.95 9.83
CA ARG A 142 -4.70 -9.98 10.85
C ARG A 142 -4.67 -11.40 10.25
N CYS A 143 -5.30 -11.61 9.10
CA CYS A 143 -5.33 -12.91 8.44
C CYS A 143 -3.95 -13.33 7.89
N LEU A 144 -3.17 -12.37 7.37
CA LEU A 144 -1.87 -12.65 6.74
C LEU A 144 -0.67 -12.59 7.71
N LEU A 145 -0.86 -12.16 8.96
CA LEU A 145 0.22 -12.11 9.96
C LEU A 145 0.96 -13.45 10.15
N PRO A 146 0.31 -14.63 10.18
CA PRO A 146 1.03 -15.90 10.26
C PRO A 146 2.00 -16.10 9.10
N LEU A 147 1.59 -15.78 7.87
CA LEU A 147 2.43 -15.90 6.67
C LEU A 147 3.57 -14.88 6.64
N LEU A 148 3.34 -13.67 7.14
CA LEU A 148 4.39 -12.66 7.32
C LEU A 148 5.42 -13.11 8.37
N ARG A 149 4.99 -13.76 9.45
CA ARG A 149 5.90 -14.34 10.47
C ARG A 149 6.73 -15.50 9.95
N SER A 150 6.26 -16.23 8.93
CA SER A 150 7.00 -17.31 8.28
C SER A 150 8.13 -16.80 7.36
N SER A 151 8.21 -15.51 7.10
CA SER A 151 9.32 -14.88 6.40
C SER A 151 10.44 -14.50 7.36
N ALA A 152 11.69 -14.64 6.92
CA ALA A 152 12.86 -14.19 7.68
C ALA A 152 13.02 -12.65 7.70
N ASP A 153 12.36 -11.93 6.78
CA ASP A 153 12.40 -10.45 6.66
C ASP A 153 11.13 -9.97 5.95
N ALA A 154 10.03 -9.87 6.67
CA ALA A 154 8.77 -9.38 6.13
C ALA A 154 8.62 -7.85 6.22
N SER A 155 7.95 -7.26 5.26
CA SER A 155 7.64 -5.83 5.23
C SER A 155 6.15 -5.58 5.05
N LEU A 156 5.55 -4.86 6.00
CA LEU A 156 4.18 -4.38 5.96
C LEU A 156 4.19 -2.87 5.72
N VAL A 157 3.66 -2.44 4.58
CA VAL A 157 3.68 -1.04 4.16
C VAL A 157 2.26 -0.53 3.96
N PHE A 158 1.96 0.61 4.56
CA PHE A 158 0.66 1.28 4.41
C PHE A 158 0.81 2.56 3.57
N THR A 159 -0.04 2.71 2.56
CA THR A 159 -0.16 3.96 1.80
C THR A 159 -1.10 4.91 2.53
N SER A 160 -0.54 5.99 3.07
CA SER A 160 -1.26 7.04 3.77
C SER A 160 -1.39 8.32 2.92
N SER A 161 -1.67 9.42 3.56
CA SER A 161 -1.87 10.74 2.95
C SER A 161 -1.51 11.84 3.96
N GLY A 162 -1.21 13.04 3.48
CA GLY A 162 -1.05 14.22 4.35
C GLY A 162 -2.27 14.52 5.20
N VAL A 163 -3.48 14.19 4.71
CA VAL A 163 -4.73 14.38 5.49
C VAL A 163 -4.91 13.34 6.59
N GLY A 164 -4.14 12.27 6.61
CA GLY A 164 -4.09 11.32 7.73
C GLY A 164 -3.35 11.87 8.96
N VAL A 165 -2.47 12.86 8.78
CA VAL A 165 -1.78 13.54 9.90
C VAL A 165 -2.52 14.80 10.32
N ARG A 166 -2.97 15.58 9.35
CA ARG A 166 -3.71 16.81 9.58
C ARG A 166 -4.99 16.83 8.76
N GLY A 167 -6.13 16.73 9.43
CA GLY A 167 -7.45 16.85 8.80
C GLY A 167 -7.60 18.17 8.06
N ARG A 168 -8.32 18.13 6.95
CA ARG A 168 -8.66 19.33 6.16
C ARG A 168 -10.15 19.32 5.86
N ALA A 169 -10.72 20.52 5.72
CA ALA A 169 -12.12 20.67 5.33
C ALA A 169 -12.45 19.85 4.08
N PHE A 170 -13.62 19.23 4.08
CA PHE A 170 -14.18 18.41 3.00
C PHE A 170 -13.51 17.03 2.77
N TRP A 171 -12.55 16.62 3.58
CA TRP A 171 -11.89 15.31 3.42
C TRP A 171 -12.51 14.19 4.26
N GLY A 172 -13.43 14.52 5.15
CA GLY A 172 -14.32 13.63 5.92
C GLY A 172 -13.77 12.24 6.20
N ALA A 173 -14.47 11.23 5.70
CA ALA A 173 -14.18 9.82 5.95
C ALA A 173 -12.77 9.39 5.51
N TYR A 174 -12.29 9.90 4.36
CA TYR A 174 -10.95 9.56 3.87
C TYR A 174 -9.85 10.00 4.84
N ALA A 175 -9.93 11.24 5.36
CA ALA A 175 -8.95 11.74 6.32
C ALA A 175 -8.96 10.93 7.62
N VAL A 176 -10.16 10.61 8.14
CA VAL A 176 -10.33 9.78 9.35
C VAL A 176 -9.81 8.37 9.13
N ALA A 177 -10.11 7.74 7.98
CA ALA A 177 -9.60 6.41 7.66
C ALA A 177 -8.06 6.40 7.58
N LYS A 178 -7.45 7.42 6.94
CA LYS A 178 -5.98 7.49 6.85
C LYS A 178 -5.32 7.81 8.19
N ALA A 179 -5.95 8.59 9.06
CA ALA A 179 -5.48 8.81 10.44
C ALA A 179 -5.55 7.51 11.27
N GLY A 180 -6.66 6.76 11.15
CA GLY A 180 -6.79 5.44 11.78
C GLY A 180 -5.75 4.44 11.25
N LEU A 181 -5.46 4.48 9.94
CA LEU A 181 -4.45 3.62 9.33
C LEU A 181 -3.03 3.93 9.82
N GLU A 182 -2.69 5.20 10.02
CA GLU A 182 -1.42 5.62 10.63
C GLU A 182 -1.29 5.12 12.08
N ASN A 183 -2.36 5.22 12.86
CA ASN A 183 -2.38 4.72 14.23
C ASN A 183 -2.30 3.18 14.27
N LEU A 184 -3.01 2.48 13.38
CA LEU A 184 -2.91 1.03 13.24
C LEU A 184 -1.46 0.60 12.93
N ALA A 185 -0.77 1.33 12.07
CA ALA A 185 0.63 1.03 11.74
C ALA A 185 1.55 1.21 12.95
N GLN A 186 1.32 2.22 13.79
CA GLN A 186 2.06 2.44 15.04
C GLN A 186 1.81 1.29 16.02
N THR A 187 0.54 0.92 16.25
CA THR A 187 0.15 -0.22 17.12
C THR A 187 0.84 -1.51 16.66
N LEU A 188 0.77 -1.82 15.36
CA LEU A 188 1.43 -3.00 14.80
C LEU A 188 2.96 -2.94 14.92
N THR A 189 3.56 -1.76 14.88
CA THR A 189 5.00 -1.60 15.08
C THR A 189 5.42 -2.06 16.48
N ASP A 190 4.67 -1.66 17.50
CA ASP A 190 4.94 -2.02 18.89
C ASP A 190 4.66 -3.51 19.13
N GLU A 191 3.50 -4.01 18.69
CA GLU A 191 3.12 -5.43 18.85
C GLU A 191 4.08 -6.41 18.15
N LEU A 192 4.71 -5.98 17.07
CA LEU A 192 5.59 -6.80 16.23
C LEU A 192 7.08 -6.52 16.47
N GLU A 193 7.44 -5.77 17.52
CA GLU A 193 8.84 -5.35 17.79
C GLU A 193 9.83 -6.52 17.77
N ASN A 194 9.44 -7.64 18.38
CA ASN A 194 10.28 -8.84 18.51
C ASN A 194 10.05 -9.88 17.41
N THR A 195 9.61 -9.43 16.23
CA THR A 195 9.36 -10.29 15.05
C THR A 195 10.19 -9.82 13.85
N PRO A 196 10.34 -10.65 12.81
CA PRO A 196 11.00 -10.22 11.57
C PRO A 196 10.15 -9.25 10.71
N ILE A 197 8.97 -8.83 11.19
CA ILE A 197 8.05 -7.99 10.43
C ILE A 197 8.38 -6.51 10.68
N ARG A 198 8.64 -5.77 9.62
CA ARG A 198 8.86 -4.31 9.64
C ARG A 198 7.58 -3.61 9.19
N VAL A 199 7.08 -2.67 9.98
CA VAL A 199 5.86 -1.90 9.65
C VAL A 199 6.26 -0.45 9.38
N ASN A 200 5.85 0.08 8.22
CA ASN A 200 6.13 1.46 7.84
C ASN A 200 4.96 2.08 7.07
N VAL A 201 4.95 3.40 7.00
CA VAL A 201 3.91 4.18 6.31
C VAL A 201 4.56 5.03 5.22
N VAL A 202 3.93 5.11 4.04
CA VAL A 202 4.33 6.00 2.95
C VAL A 202 3.20 6.97 2.63
N ASN A 203 3.49 8.26 2.67
CA ASN A 203 2.65 9.29 2.07
C ASN A 203 3.25 9.70 0.72
N PRO A 204 2.64 9.29 -0.40
CA PRO A 204 3.16 9.61 -1.74
C PRO A 204 2.97 11.08 -2.13
N GLY A 205 2.14 11.82 -1.39
CA GLY A 205 1.71 13.17 -1.77
C GLY A 205 0.78 13.19 -2.99
N GLY A 206 0.62 14.36 -3.58
CA GLY A 206 -0.18 14.49 -4.81
C GLY A 206 0.48 13.77 -5.97
N THR A 207 -0.18 12.73 -6.49
CA THR A 207 0.33 11.86 -7.57
C THR A 207 -0.70 11.79 -8.70
N ARG A 208 -0.26 11.72 -9.95
CA ARG A 208 -1.09 11.65 -11.16
C ARG A 208 -1.88 10.34 -11.21
N THR A 209 -3.05 10.33 -10.57
CA THR A 209 -3.94 9.16 -10.48
C THR A 209 -5.39 9.57 -10.69
N LYS A 210 -6.25 8.62 -11.07
CA LYS A 210 -7.70 8.86 -11.18
C LYS A 210 -8.30 9.39 -9.86
N MET A 211 -7.80 8.92 -8.72
CA MET A 211 -8.23 9.41 -7.40
C MET A 211 -7.87 10.90 -7.22
N ARG A 212 -6.66 11.31 -7.60
CA ARG A 212 -6.24 12.72 -7.53
C ARG A 212 -7.08 13.61 -8.41
N THR A 213 -7.35 13.20 -9.65
CA THR A 213 -8.23 13.95 -10.58
C THR A 213 -9.64 14.14 -9.99
N ARG A 214 -10.19 13.12 -9.32
CA ARG A 214 -11.48 13.25 -8.62
C ARG A 214 -11.39 14.23 -7.44
N ALA A 215 -10.32 14.20 -6.67
CA ALA A 215 -10.13 15.08 -5.52
C ALA A 215 -9.92 16.56 -5.91
N TYR A 216 -9.28 16.79 -7.06
CA TYR A 216 -8.92 18.11 -7.57
C TYR A 216 -9.15 18.20 -9.08
N PRO A 217 -10.40 18.34 -9.55
CA PRO A 217 -10.72 18.33 -10.97
C PRO A 217 -10.08 19.47 -11.77
N ALA A 218 -9.80 20.61 -11.13
CA ALA A 218 -9.16 21.77 -11.77
C ALA A 218 -7.62 21.72 -11.80
N GLU A 219 -7.00 20.71 -11.15
CA GLU A 219 -5.55 20.57 -11.13
C GLU A 219 -5.06 19.89 -12.42
N SER A 220 -4.07 20.48 -13.07
CA SER A 220 -3.47 19.86 -14.27
C SER A 220 -2.76 18.54 -13.90
N PRO A 221 -3.13 17.40 -14.48
CA PRO A 221 -2.41 16.16 -14.24
C PRO A 221 -0.93 16.22 -14.63
N ALA A 222 -0.57 17.08 -15.59
CA ALA A 222 0.81 17.25 -16.07
C ALA A 222 1.74 17.86 -15.01
N SER A 223 1.20 18.63 -14.04
CA SER A 223 1.98 19.21 -12.95
C SER A 223 2.31 18.22 -11.82
N LEU A 224 1.76 17.02 -11.88
CA LEU A 224 1.91 16.02 -10.84
C LEU A 224 2.94 14.94 -11.22
N PRO A 225 3.70 14.42 -10.24
CA PRO A 225 4.55 13.26 -10.47
C PRO A 225 3.73 12.06 -10.91
N THR A 226 4.32 11.23 -11.78
CA THR A 226 3.68 9.98 -12.20
C THR A 226 3.69 8.94 -11.08
N PRO A 227 2.83 7.90 -11.13
CA PRO A 227 2.88 6.80 -10.18
C PRO A 227 4.25 6.11 -10.11
N GLU A 228 4.93 5.99 -11.25
CA GLU A 228 6.25 5.36 -11.35
C GLU A 228 7.31 6.19 -10.61
N SER A 229 7.22 7.52 -10.69
CA SER A 229 8.18 8.42 -10.03
C SER A 229 8.05 8.43 -8.49
N VAL A 230 6.93 7.97 -7.95
CA VAL A 230 6.70 7.85 -6.50
C VAL A 230 6.82 6.40 -6.00
N ALA A 231 7.12 5.44 -6.87
CA ALA A 231 7.30 4.04 -6.52
C ALA A 231 8.59 3.74 -5.70
N PRO A 232 9.73 4.43 -5.88
CA PRO A 232 10.99 4.10 -5.21
C PRO A 232 10.91 3.90 -3.70
N PRO A 233 10.24 4.73 -2.89
CA PRO A 233 10.10 4.51 -1.45
C PRO A 233 9.38 3.21 -1.08
N PHE A 234 8.40 2.80 -1.88
CA PHE A 234 7.70 1.53 -1.68
C PHE A 234 8.63 0.36 -1.98
N LEU A 235 9.41 0.43 -3.05
CA LEU A 235 10.41 -0.59 -3.38
C LEU A 235 11.48 -0.67 -2.29
N TYR A 236 12.00 0.46 -1.81
CA TYR A 236 12.95 0.52 -0.71
C TYR A 236 12.42 -0.21 0.53
N LEU A 237 11.16 0.06 0.92
CA LEU A 237 10.56 -0.52 2.11
C LEU A 237 10.19 -1.99 1.94
N LEU A 238 9.76 -2.42 0.76
CA LEU A 238 9.40 -3.81 0.47
C LEU A 238 10.63 -4.70 0.22
N GLY A 239 11.79 -4.11 -0.09
CA GLY A 239 13.05 -4.81 -0.32
C GLY A 239 13.91 -4.98 0.92
N GLY A 240 15.04 -5.68 0.76
CA GLY A 240 16.02 -5.91 1.81
C GLY A 240 16.83 -4.67 2.22
N ALA A 241 16.89 -3.64 1.37
CA ALA A 241 17.64 -2.41 1.64
C ALA A 241 17.14 -1.64 2.87
N SER A 242 15.90 -1.85 3.29
CA SER A 242 15.32 -1.24 4.49
C SER A 242 15.33 -2.15 5.72
N ARG A 243 16.18 -3.19 5.77
CA ARG A 243 16.32 -4.02 6.98
C ARG A 243 16.61 -3.16 8.21
N GLY A 244 15.88 -3.41 9.29
CA GLY A 244 15.96 -2.62 10.53
C GLY A 244 15.16 -1.31 10.52
N VAL A 245 14.59 -0.89 9.40
CA VAL A 245 13.73 0.31 9.30
C VAL A 245 12.30 -0.08 9.66
N ARG A 246 11.82 0.38 10.81
CA ARG A 246 10.44 0.11 11.29
C ARG A 246 9.86 1.33 12.01
N GLY A 247 8.55 1.40 12.08
CA GLY A 247 7.81 2.45 12.79
C GLY A 247 7.98 3.84 12.18
N ARG A 248 8.39 3.92 10.91
CA ARG A 248 8.66 5.20 10.27
C ARG A 248 7.60 5.57 9.25
N ARG A 249 7.37 6.88 9.16
CA ARG A 249 6.60 7.51 8.11
C ARG A 249 7.54 8.14 7.07
N PHE A 250 7.25 7.91 5.80
CA PHE A 250 8.01 8.41 4.65
C PHE A 250 7.13 9.35 3.84
N ASP A 251 7.41 10.65 3.91
CA ASP A 251 6.75 11.65 3.08
C ASP A 251 7.57 11.84 1.79
N VAL A 252 7.04 11.35 0.66
CA VAL A 252 7.74 11.37 -0.64
C VAL A 252 7.94 12.80 -1.11
N ARG A 253 6.97 13.66 -0.83
CA ARG A 253 7.06 15.11 -1.07
C ARG A 253 7.04 15.81 0.28
N GLU A 254 7.85 16.84 0.42
CA GLU A 254 7.75 17.71 1.57
C GLU A 254 6.33 18.28 1.67
N PRO A 255 5.76 18.37 2.88
CA PRO A 255 4.47 19.03 3.05
C PRO A 255 4.61 20.44 2.45
N THR A 256 3.84 20.76 1.43
CA THR A 256 3.69 22.15 1.02
C THR A 256 3.17 22.91 2.22
N THR A 257 4.02 23.75 2.81
CA THR A 257 3.62 24.66 3.88
C THR A 257 2.40 25.42 3.38
N PRO A 258 1.25 25.39 4.06
CA PRO A 258 0.16 26.27 3.68
C PRO A 258 0.61 27.70 3.92
N ALA A 259 0.44 28.53 2.91
CA ALA A 259 0.45 29.96 3.09
C ALA A 259 -0.68 30.39 4.05
#